data_ca5abb06263637b2bf5c331865016e07
#
_entry.id   ca5abb06263637b2bf5c331865016e07
#
_cell.length_a   1.000
_cell.length_b   1.000
_cell.length_c   1.000
_cell.angle_alpha   90.00
_cell.angle_beta   90.00
_cell.angle_gamma   90.00
#
_symmetry.space_group_name_H-M   'P 1'
#
loop_
_entity.id
_entity.type
_entity.pdbx_description
1 polymer ?
#
loop_
_entity_poly.entity_id
_entity_poly.type
_entity_poly.pdbx_seq_one_letter_code
_entity_poly.pdbx_strand_id
1 'polypeptide(L)'
;MPLSSDDLDELLGQIHGGVAAAVLESQTLDFKQTPPNRKEAIKMLVEAAVCFANGHGGTVVVGVADATGGRGSFLGCDLDPVTVQRRIYELTEPHLMVGARAVERFGARLLVVDVVESFDLHADQQGRATLRIGTDCLPLSPQDQRRLREERLNVDWSAAPAGRAISDISPRALTAAREALSRLDDDRRPLAALSDADLLRALGVIDGDGRLLRAGEVLFCPPSTGAWVVYQYRATPGGEATAVDRIELPLVLAFERAMDLAWARRNTTPLTLANGQQLDISDFPESAIREALSNAVLHRDFQLAGAVQVEHSPTALVVSSPGPLVGSVTSENILTHVSTPRNPTLAKAARLLRMAEETGRGIDRMFREMARIGHDLPVIDEGPDVVRVVLSGGAPRTSVVRYVAQLPTEEQEDTDAMLVLFTLCRQRTVSAVDVAPVLQKRPAEAEIALRRLSDDRPGMLEPTRESSRHRQPIYRLRADALKALGSAVLYHRRTVDEIDRKIFDHIREYGRITNRTLQNLFDIDVYRSRDILADMQRRELLIRTSEAERGPRVTYGPGPRFPKSGRPAKQ
;
A
#
# COMPACT_ATOMS: atom_id res chain seq x y z
N MET A 1 9.02 2.26 -15.50
CA MET A 1 9.94 1.75 -16.56
C MET A 1 9.12 1.14 -17.69
N PRO A 2 9.56 1.20 -18.96
CA PRO A 2 8.88 0.53 -20.06
C PRO A 2 8.68 -0.97 -19.78
N LEU A 3 7.56 -1.53 -20.25
CA LEU A 3 7.24 -2.96 -20.10
C LEU A 3 8.22 -3.86 -20.86
N SER A 4 8.60 -4.98 -20.26
CA SER A 4 9.33 -6.02 -20.98
C SER A 4 8.43 -6.66 -22.06
N SER A 5 9.04 -7.33 -23.05
CA SER A 5 8.26 -8.03 -24.08
C SER A 5 7.43 -9.17 -23.49
N ASP A 6 7.95 -9.86 -22.48
CA ASP A 6 7.26 -10.97 -21.83
C ASP A 6 6.04 -10.50 -21.01
N ASP A 7 6.19 -9.40 -20.26
CA ASP A 7 5.08 -8.80 -19.49
C ASP A 7 3.98 -8.27 -20.44
N LEU A 8 4.38 -7.65 -21.55
CA LEU A 8 3.44 -7.19 -22.57
C LEU A 8 2.66 -8.37 -23.18
N ASP A 9 3.35 -9.48 -23.49
CA ASP A 9 2.71 -10.66 -24.07
C ASP A 9 1.73 -11.33 -23.09
N GLU A 10 2.04 -11.33 -21.80
CA GLU A 10 1.15 -11.83 -20.77
C GLU A 10 -0.14 -10.97 -20.66
N LEU A 11 0.01 -9.64 -20.61
CA LEU A 11 -1.12 -8.70 -20.56
C LEU A 11 -2.01 -8.80 -21.80
N LEU A 12 -1.42 -8.84 -22.99
CA LEU A 12 -2.16 -9.03 -24.24
C LEU A 12 -2.85 -10.40 -24.28
N GLY A 13 -2.25 -11.43 -23.67
CA GLY A 13 -2.87 -12.75 -23.48
C GLY A 13 -4.11 -12.71 -22.60
N GLN A 14 -4.09 -11.93 -21.52
CA GLN A 14 -5.25 -11.73 -20.64
C GLN A 14 -6.40 -11.01 -21.38
N ILE A 15 -6.06 -9.97 -22.17
CA ILE A 15 -7.08 -9.28 -23.01
C ILE A 15 -7.69 -10.23 -24.03
N HIS A 16 -6.86 -11.05 -24.71
CA HIS A 16 -7.35 -12.05 -25.64
C HIS A 16 -8.24 -13.09 -24.97
N GLY A 17 -7.96 -13.43 -23.71
CA GLY A 17 -8.74 -14.32 -22.85
C GLY A 17 -10.06 -13.73 -22.35
N GLY A 18 -10.36 -12.45 -22.62
CA GLY A 18 -11.64 -11.82 -22.29
C GLY A 18 -11.59 -10.74 -21.22
N VAL A 19 -10.42 -10.42 -20.65
CA VAL A 19 -10.25 -9.30 -19.71
C VAL A 19 -10.29 -8.00 -20.51
N ALA A 20 -11.06 -7.00 -20.07
CA ALA A 20 -11.06 -5.67 -20.68
C ALA A 20 -9.72 -4.97 -20.46
N ALA A 21 -9.17 -4.31 -21.48
CA ALA A 21 -7.87 -3.65 -21.40
C ALA A 21 -7.84 -2.55 -20.33
N ALA A 22 -8.93 -1.80 -20.15
CA ALA A 22 -9.09 -0.79 -19.11
C ALA A 22 -8.87 -1.31 -17.67
N VAL A 23 -9.09 -2.59 -17.41
CA VAL A 23 -8.85 -3.22 -16.08
C VAL A 23 -7.36 -3.44 -15.83
N LEU A 24 -6.57 -3.52 -16.90
CA LEU A 24 -5.12 -3.75 -16.86
C LEU A 24 -4.32 -2.43 -16.95
N GLU A 25 -4.98 -1.32 -17.20
CA GLU A 25 -4.33 0.00 -17.19
C GLU A 25 -3.82 0.36 -15.79
N SER A 26 -2.72 1.08 -15.77
CA SER A 26 -2.04 1.49 -14.54
C SER A 26 -1.38 2.86 -14.71
N GLN A 27 -0.67 3.29 -13.70
CA GLN A 27 0.12 4.52 -13.76
C GLN A 27 1.22 4.47 -14.83
N THR A 28 1.64 3.26 -15.27
CA THR A 28 2.72 3.04 -16.25
C THR A 28 2.26 2.29 -17.50
N LEU A 29 0.97 2.01 -17.66
CA LEU A 29 0.43 1.31 -18.81
C LEU A 29 -0.89 1.92 -19.27
N ASP A 30 -1.04 2.09 -20.57
CA ASP A 30 -2.27 2.62 -21.18
C ASP A 30 -2.55 1.93 -22.51
N PHE A 31 -3.83 1.60 -22.76
CA PHE A 31 -4.30 1.03 -24.02
C PHE A 31 -5.14 2.06 -24.77
N LYS A 32 -4.90 2.19 -26.06
CA LYS A 32 -5.61 3.18 -26.90
C LYS A 32 -6.10 2.56 -28.19
N GLN A 33 -7.32 2.90 -28.55
CA GLN A 33 -7.81 2.66 -29.91
C GLN A 33 -7.11 3.62 -30.88
N THR A 34 -6.92 3.19 -32.11
CA THR A 34 -6.41 4.06 -33.17
C THR A 34 -7.54 4.97 -33.65
N PRO A 35 -7.46 6.31 -33.48
CA PRO A 35 -8.41 7.22 -34.08
C PRO A 35 -8.41 7.11 -35.61
N PRO A 36 -9.55 7.30 -36.28
CA PRO A 36 -9.63 7.16 -37.73
C PRO A 36 -8.85 8.25 -38.47
N ASN A 37 -8.62 9.41 -37.84
CA ASN A 37 -7.84 10.51 -38.39
C ASN A 37 -6.40 10.44 -37.88
N ARG A 38 -5.43 10.36 -38.81
CA ARG A 38 -4.00 10.32 -38.51
C ARG A 38 -3.51 11.50 -37.65
N LYS A 39 -4.07 12.73 -37.86
CA LYS A 39 -3.70 13.89 -37.04
C LYS A 39 -4.16 13.75 -35.60
N GLU A 40 -5.37 13.22 -35.41
CA GLU A 40 -5.92 12.94 -34.06
C GLU A 40 -5.14 11.84 -33.37
N ALA A 41 -4.75 10.79 -34.10
CA ALA A 41 -3.92 9.73 -33.56
C ALA A 41 -2.54 10.24 -33.09
N ILE A 42 -1.89 11.11 -33.87
CA ILE A 42 -0.62 11.72 -33.44
C ILE A 42 -0.85 12.66 -32.24
N LYS A 43 -1.91 13.47 -32.23
CA LYS A 43 -2.24 14.34 -31.09
C LYS A 43 -2.44 13.54 -29.81
N MET A 44 -3.23 12.47 -29.86
CA MET A 44 -3.44 11.56 -28.75
C MET A 44 -2.12 10.98 -28.22
N LEU A 45 -1.22 10.57 -29.12
CA LEU A 45 0.09 10.03 -28.74
C LEU A 45 1.02 11.09 -28.13
N VAL A 46 0.98 12.35 -28.61
CA VAL A 46 1.72 13.46 -28.02
C VAL A 46 1.21 13.74 -26.59
N GLU A 47 -0.12 13.82 -26.41
CA GLU A 47 -0.74 14.04 -25.09
C GLU A 47 -0.40 12.91 -24.13
N ALA A 48 -0.48 11.65 -24.56
CA ALA A 48 -0.09 10.50 -23.76
C ALA A 48 1.42 10.51 -23.43
N ALA A 49 2.29 10.78 -24.41
CA ALA A 49 3.73 10.83 -24.20
C ALA A 49 4.14 11.94 -23.21
N VAL A 50 3.57 13.13 -23.31
CA VAL A 50 3.78 14.24 -22.34
C VAL A 50 3.33 13.80 -20.95
N CYS A 51 2.14 13.22 -20.85
CA CYS A 51 1.57 12.76 -19.59
C CYS A 51 2.45 11.71 -18.89
N PHE A 52 2.94 10.73 -19.64
CA PHE A 52 3.82 9.68 -19.12
C PHE A 52 5.22 10.21 -18.78
N ALA A 53 5.80 11.07 -19.64
CA ALA A 53 7.12 11.66 -19.38
C ALA A 53 7.13 12.55 -18.14
N ASN A 54 6.04 13.26 -17.89
CA ASN A 54 5.84 14.08 -16.70
C ASN A 54 5.45 13.24 -15.47
N GLY A 55 4.98 12.02 -15.65
CA GLY A 55 4.75 11.04 -14.59
C GLY A 55 5.97 10.12 -14.38
N HIS A 56 5.72 8.84 -14.24
CA HIS A 56 6.74 7.82 -13.97
C HIS A 56 7.23 7.08 -15.23
N GLY A 57 6.96 7.64 -16.40
CA GLY A 57 7.15 6.92 -17.66
C GLY A 57 6.14 5.81 -17.83
N GLY A 58 6.36 4.94 -18.82
CA GLY A 58 5.50 3.78 -19.07
C GLY A 58 5.37 3.41 -20.53
N THR A 59 4.36 2.60 -20.82
CA THR A 59 4.10 2.06 -22.16
C THR A 59 2.68 2.38 -22.59
N VAL A 60 2.52 2.91 -23.81
CA VAL A 60 1.22 3.11 -24.46
C VAL A 60 1.10 2.10 -25.60
N VAL A 61 0.05 1.27 -25.56
CA VAL A 61 -0.23 0.25 -26.59
C VAL A 61 -1.41 0.71 -27.42
N VAL A 62 -1.17 0.96 -28.71
CA VAL A 62 -2.18 1.48 -29.66
C VAL A 62 -2.65 0.39 -30.60
N GLY A 63 -3.95 0.36 -30.83
CA GLY A 63 -4.64 -0.66 -31.65
C GLY A 63 -5.41 -1.69 -30.83
N VAL A 64 -5.60 -1.41 -29.54
CA VAL A 64 -6.43 -2.24 -28.64
C VAL A 64 -7.62 -1.42 -28.16
N ALA A 65 -8.82 -2.00 -28.15
CA ALA A 65 -10.00 -1.39 -27.54
C ALA A 65 -9.94 -1.52 -26.03
N ASP A 66 -10.08 -0.41 -25.32
CA ASP A 66 -9.95 -0.32 -23.86
C ASP A 66 -11.14 -0.93 -23.10
N ALA A 67 -12.36 -0.70 -23.59
CA ALA A 67 -13.60 -1.08 -22.90
C ALA A 67 -14.00 -2.56 -23.04
N THR A 68 -13.35 -3.34 -23.91
CA THR A 68 -13.76 -4.71 -24.22
C THR A 68 -12.57 -5.69 -24.14
N GLY A 69 -12.87 -6.96 -23.85
CA GLY A 69 -11.93 -8.06 -23.90
C GLY A 69 -12.23 -9.05 -25.04
N GLY A 70 -11.30 -9.95 -25.29
CA GLY A 70 -11.39 -10.99 -26.30
C GLY A 70 -10.75 -10.61 -27.64
N ARG A 71 -10.84 -11.53 -28.63
CA ARG A 71 -10.18 -11.37 -29.92
C ARG A 71 -10.59 -10.09 -30.69
N GLY A 72 -11.83 -9.64 -30.50
CA GLY A 72 -12.36 -8.43 -31.14
C GLY A 72 -11.79 -7.12 -30.62
N SER A 73 -11.06 -7.13 -29.51
CA SER A 73 -10.42 -5.95 -28.95
C SER A 73 -9.15 -5.52 -29.69
N PHE A 74 -8.58 -6.41 -30.50
CA PHE A 74 -7.37 -6.15 -31.28
C PHE A 74 -7.73 -5.51 -32.63
N LEU A 75 -7.84 -4.18 -32.64
CA LEU A 75 -8.29 -3.39 -33.79
C LEU A 75 -7.16 -3.07 -34.79
N GLY A 76 -5.92 -3.08 -34.31
CA GLY A 76 -4.74 -2.78 -35.08
C GLY A 76 -4.40 -1.29 -35.21
N CYS A 77 -3.15 -1.02 -35.58
CA CYS A 77 -2.62 0.34 -35.79
C CYS A 77 -1.61 0.35 -36.96
N ASP A 78 -1.88 1.17 -37.98
CA ASP A 78 -1.05 1.30 -39.19
C ASP A 78 -0.03 2.44 -39.11
N LEU A 79 0.09 3.12 -37.98
CA LEU A 79 1.07 4.17 -37.81
C LEU A 79 2.51 3.62 -37.90
N ASP A 80 3.35 4.33 -38.64
CA ASP A 80 4.76 4.00 -38.74
C ASP A 80 5.50 4.47 -37.46
N PRO A 81 6.22 3.56 -36.75
CA PRO A 81 6.93 3.90 -35.52
C PRO A 81 7.90 5.07 -35.63
N VAL A 82 8.68 5.13 -36.72
CA VAL A 82 9.67 6.20 -36.95
C VAL A 82 8.96 7.56 -37.12
N THR A 83 7.86 7.55 -37.84
CA THR A 83 7.04 8.76 -37.99
C THR A 83 6.46 9.21 -36.64
N VAL A 84 5.99 8.30 -35.81
CA VAL A 84 5.45 8.61 -34.49
C VAL A 84 6.52 9.20 -33.57
N GLN A 85 7.70 8.59 -33.50
CA GLN A 85 8.84 9.12 -32.72
C GLN A 85 9.18 10.55 -33.13
N ARG A 86 9.34 10.77 -34.45
CA ARG A 86 9.65 12.10 -34.99
C ARG A 86 8.57 13.10 -34.65
N ARG A 87 7.28 12.76 -34.79
CA ARG A 87 6.19 13.70 -34.54
C ARG A 87 6.04 14.01 -33.05
N ILE A 88 6.27 13.06 -32.13
CA ILE A 88 6.30 13.34 -30.71
C ILE A 88 7.44 14.30 -30.38
N TYR A 89 8.64 14.06 -30.92
CA TYR A 89 9.77 14.95 -30.76
C TYR A 89 9.48 16.38 -31.26
N GLU A 90 8.92 16.53 -32.47
CA GLU A 90 8.61 17.83 -33.08
C GLU A 90 7.50 18.59 -32.34
N LEU A 91 6.56 17.90 -31.70
CA LEU A 91 5.33 18.50 -31.14
C LEU A 91 5.37 18.66 -29.62
N THR A 92 6.52 18.45 -28.99
CA THR A 92 6.73 18.62 -27.55
C THR A 92 7.79 19.66 -27.24
N GLU A 93 7.65 20.35 -26.12
CA GLU A 93 8.59 21.37 -25.64
C GLU A 93 8.85 21.16 -24.11
N PRO A 94 10.10 20.93 -23.64
CA PRO A 94 11.26 20.56 -24.49
C PRO A 94 10.99 19.30 -25.33
N HIS A 95 11.81 19.10 -26.37
CA HIS A 95 11.62 17.94 -27.24
C HIS A 95 11.73 16.61 -26.49
N LEU A 96 10.72 15.75 -26.63
CA LEU A 96 10.64 14.47 -25.95
C LEU A 96 11.04 13.31 -26.89
N MET A 97 12.02 12.51 -26.46
CA MET A 97 12.42 11.30 -27.16
C MET A 97 11.67 10.09 -26.57
N VAL A 98 11.05 9.29 -27.44
CA VAL A 98 10.34 8.07 -27.05
C VAL A 98 10.83 6.87 -27.86
N GLY A 99 10.70 5.65 -27.30
CA GLY A 99 10.79 4.43 -28.06
C GLY A 99 9.47 4.15 -28.78
N ALA A 100 9.52 3.67 -30.03
CA ALA A 100 8.32 3.15 -30.68
C ALA A 100 8.65 1.91 -31.51
N ARG A 101 7.82 0.88 -31.43
CA ARG A 101 7.95 -0.35 -32.20
C ARG A 101 6.58 -0.90 -32.60
N ALA A 102 6.54 -1.59 -33.72
CA ALA A 102 5.35 -2.35 -34.11
C ALA A 102 5.52 -3.80 -33.67
N VAL A 103 4.45 -4.40 -33.16
CA VAL A 103 4.37 -5.81 -32.78
C VAL A 103 3.14 -6.45 -33.41
N GLU A 104 3.25 -7.69 -33.87
CA GLU A 104 2.08 -8.43 -34.37
C GLU A 104 1.65 -9.44 -33.30
N ARG A 105 0.42 -9.28 -32.80
CA ARG A 105 -0.17 -10.18 -31.80
C ARG A 105 -1.65 -10.41 -32.10
N PHE A 106 -2.07 -11.66 -31.95
CA PHE A 106 -3.47 -12.08 -32.12
C PHE A 106 -4.10 -11.68 -33.48
N GLY A 107 -3.26 -11.58 -34.53
CA GLY A 107 -3.68 -11.24 -35.89
C GLY A 107 -3.85 -9.73 -36.14
N ALA A 108 -3.43 -8.87 -35.22
CA ALA A 108 -3.42 -7.43 -35.36
C ALA A 108 -2.00 -6.87 -35.22
N ARG A 109 -1.68 -5.85 -36.03
CA ARG A 109 -0.46 -5.06 -35.88
C ARG A 109 -0.72 -3.97 -34.85
N LEU A 110 0.02 -3.97 -33.74
CA LEU A 110 -0.09 -3.01 -32.67
C LEU A 110 1.14 -2.07 -32.68
N LEU A 111 0.95 -0.84 -32.24
CA LEU A 111 2.05 0.09 -32.02
C LEU A 111 2.28 0.22 -30.51
N VAL A 112 3.48 -0.03 -30.07
CA VAL A 112 3.95 0.11 -28.68
C VAL A 112 4.83 1.34 -28.61
N VAL A 113 4.48 2.30 -27.76
CA VAL A 113 5.26 3.52 -27.50
C VAL A 113 5.74 3.49 -26.07
N ASP A 114 7.05 3.44 -25.91
CA ASP A 114 7.73 3.40 -24.62
C ASP A 114 8.23 4.81 -24.28
N VAL A 115 7.78 5.34 -23.18
CA VAL A 115 8.11 6.67 -22.66
C VAL A 115 8.90 6.50 -21.36
N VAL A 116 10.06 7.10 -21.29
CA VAL A 116 10.88 7.13 -20.07
C VAL A 116 10.47 8.36 -19.26
N GLU A 117 10.46 8.25 -17.93
CA GLU A 117 10.34 9.41 -17.05
C GLU A 117 11.41 10.44 -17.41
N SER A 118 11.01 11.69 -17.62
CA SER A 118 11.93 12.76 -17.99
C SER A 118 12.40 13.54 -16.78
N PHE A 119 13.62 14.06 -16.82
CA PHE A 119 14.12 15.04 -15.84
C PHE A 119 13.52 16.43 -16.07
N ASP A 120 13.08 16.73 -17.29
CA ASP A 120 12.44 18.00 -17.62
C ASP A 120 10.91 17.86 -17.64
N LEU A 121 10.23 18.96 -17.39
CA LEU A 121 8.79 19.06 -17.57
C LEU A 121 8.48 19.36 -19.03
N HIS A 122 7.81 18.43 -19.68
CA HIS A 122 7.36 18.56 -21.07
C HIS A 122 5.95 19.13 -21.18
N ALA A 123 5.71 19.85 -22.25
CA ALA A 123 4.39 20.33 -22.66
C ALA A 123 4.18 20.06 -24.16
N ASP A 124 2.93 20.11 -24.61
CA ASP A 124 2.63 20.15 -26.03
C ASP A 124 2.94 21.57 -26.62
N GLN A 125 2.85 21.73 -27.94
CA GLN A 125 3.07 23.03 -28.62
C GLN A 125 2.12 24.16 -28.18
N GLN A 126 1.07 23.85 -27.42
CA GLN A 126 0.14 24.81 -26.85
C GLN A 126 0.50 25.18 -25.40
N GLY A 127 1.62 24.67 -24.89
CA GLY A 127 2.07 24.86 -23.51
C GLY A 127 1.30 24.06 -22.46
N ARG A 128 0.51 23.08 -22.89
CA ARG A 128 -0.25 22.25 -21.97
C ARG A 128 0.65 21.11 -21.46
N ALA A 129 0.90 21.12 -20.18
CA ALA A 129 1.57 20.04 -19.47
C ALA A 129 0.53 19.23 -18.68
N THR A 130 0.60 17.92 -18.76
CA THR A 130 -0.25 16.97 -18.02
C THR A 130 0.61 16.01 -17.23
N LEU A 131 0.06 15.47 -16.15
CA LEU A 131 0.68 14.46 -15.28
C LEU A 131 -0.25 13.26 -15.16
N ARG A 132 0.30 12.06 -15.24
CA ARG A 132 -0.47 10.84 -15.02
C ARG A 132 -0.61 10.55 -13.53
N ILE A 133 -1.85 10.43 -13.08
CA ILE A 133 -2.22 10.03 -11.71
C ILE A 133 -3.22 8.88 -11.83
N GLY A 134 -2.82 7.69 -11.37
CA GLY A 134 -3.57 6.47 -11.63
C GLY A 134 -3.65 6.17 -13.13
N THR A 135 -4.86 6.12 -13.67
CA THR A 135 -5.12 5.92 -15.12
C THR A 135 -5.42 7.22 -15.88
N ASP A 136 -5.49 8.36 -15.18
CA ASP A 136 -5.89 9.64 -15.77
C ASP A 136 -4.70 10.58 -16.02
N CYS A 137 -4.82 11.40 -17.09
CA CYS A 137 -3.89 12.48 -17.41
C CYS A 137 -4.50 13.81 -16.97
N LEU A 138 -4.02 14.35 -15.85
CA LEU A 138 -4.54 15.62 -15.30
C LEU A 138 -3.68 16.81 -15.73
N PRO A 139 -4.30 17.98 -16.06
CA PRO A 139 -3.55 19.17 -16.43
C PRO A 139 -2.82 19.75 -15.20
N LEU A 140 -1.56 20.15 -15.40
CA LEU A 140 -0.75 20.80 -14.37
C LEU A 140 -1.00 22.31 -14.35
N SER A 141 -1.33 22.84 -13.17
CA SER A 141 -1.35 24.29 -12.95
C SER A 141 0.07 24.88 -13.06
N PRO A 142 0.25 26.19 -13.28
CA PRO A 142 1.58 26.82 -13.28
C PRO A 142 2.35 26.60 -11.96
N GLN A 143 1.65 26.48 -10.84
CA GLN A 143 2.24 26.16 -9.54
C GLN A 143 2.76 24.73 -9.50
N ASP A 144 1.97 23.77 -9.99
CA ASP A 144 2.37 22.36 -10.07
C ASP A 144 3.55 22.14 -11.02
N GLN A 145 3.56 22.86 -12.15
CA GLN A 145 4.68 22.82 -13.10
C GLN A 145 5.98 23.31 -12.45
N ARG A 146 5.92 24.37 -11.61
CA ARG A 146 7.08 24.87 -10.88
C ARG A 146 7.55 23.85 -9.86
N ARG A 147 6.62 23.34 -9.03
CA ARG A 147 6.90 22.31 -8.02
C ARG A 147 7.57 21.09 -8.64
N LEU A 148 7.02 20.55 -9.73
CA LEU A 148 7.56 19.37 -10.39
C LEU A 148 8.96 19.61 -10.96
N ARG A 149 9.25 20.82 -11.49
CA ARG A 149 10.61 21.19 -11.90
C ARG A 149 11.59 21.25 -10.74
N GLU A 150 11.18 21.86 -9.63
CA GLU A 150 12.03 21.96 -8.43
C GLU A 150 12.33 20.56 -7.85
N GLU A 151 11.35 19.67 -7.83
CA GLU A 151 11.52 18.28 -7.40
C GLU A 151 12.50 17.53 -8.29
N ARG A 152 12.38 17.65 -9.61
CA ARG A 152 13.27 16.98 -10.58
C ARG A 152 14.70 17.50 -10.55
N LEU A 153 14.86 18.78 -10.27
CA LEU A 153 16.18 19.39 -10.07
C LEU A 153 16.74 19.09 -8.68
N ASN A 154 16.04 18.32 -7.85
CA ASN A 154 16.39 18.03 -6.45
C ASN A 154 16.67 19.32 -5.66
N VAL A 155 15.90 20.38 -5.91
CA VAL A 155 16.04 21.64 -5.16
C VAL A 155 15.54 21.41 -3.75
N ASP A 156 16.48 21.40 -2.82
CA ASP A 156 16.15 21.31 -1.40
C ASP A 156 15.61 22.64 -0.89
N TRP A 157 14.29 22.76 -0.80
CA TRP A 157 13.62 23.93 -0.24
C TRP A 157 14.12 24.23 1.18
N SER A 158 14.40 23.20 1.96
CA SER A 158 14.78 23.32 3.37
C SER A 158 16.22 23.81 3.58
N ALA A 159 17.07 23.75 2.53
CA ALA A 159 18.44 24.27 2.54
C ALA A 159 18.53 25.76 2.21
N ALA A 160 17.46 26.38 1.74
CA ALA A 160 17.45 27.81 1.42
C ALA A 160 17.53 28.66 2.71
N PRO A 161 18.11 29.89 2.65
CA PRO A 161 18.12 30.81 3.77
C PRO A 161 16.72 31.09 4.30
N ALA A 162 16.58 31.11 5.62
CA ALA A 162 15.33 31.43 6.30
C ALA A 162 15.01 32.93 6.21
N GLY A 163 13.73 33.27 6.40
CA GLY A 163 13.31 34.65 6.60
C GLY A 163 13.51 35.17 8.02
N ARG A 164 13.95 34.31 8.96
CA ARG A 164 14.15 34.60 10.36
C ARG A 164 15.61 34.56 10.79
N ALA A 165 15.92 35.28 11.87
CA ALA A 165 17.25 35.26 12.46
C ALA A 165 17.37 34.14 13.52
N ILE A 166 18.60 33.81 13.91
CA ILE A 166 18.90 32.86 15.01
C ILE A 166 18.26 33.34 16.34
N SER A 167 18.14 34.64 16.55
CA SER A 167 17.48 35.22 17.73
C SER A 167 15.98 34.83 17.85
N ASP A 168 15.34 34.41 16.75
CA ASP A 168 13.92 34.04 16.74
C ASP A 168 13.71 32.56 17.11
N ILE A 169 14.79 31.83 17.33
CA ILE A 169 14.75 30.43 17.77
C ILE A 169 14.16 30.33 19.18
N SER A 170 13.22 29.43 19.35
CA SER A 170 12.63 29.13 20.66
C SER A 170 13.63 28.44 21.59
N PRO A 171 13.96 29.01 22.76
CA PRO A 171 14.82 28.34 23.73
C PRO A 171 14.27 26.98 24.18
N ARG A 172 12.95 26.85 24.27
CA ARG A 172 12.28 25.57 24.59
C ARG A 172 12.51 24.50 23.53
N ALA A 173 12.53 24.87 22.25
CA ALA A 173 12.81 23.94 21.16
C ALA A 173 14.26 23.45 21.19
N LEU A 174 15.23 24.32 21.49
CA LEU A 174 16.64 23.91 21.69
C LEU A 174 16.77 23.00 22.90
N THR A 175 16.09 23.29 24.00
CA THR A 175 16.09 22.43 25.20
C THR A 175 15.54 21.05 24.86
N ALA A 176 14.40 20.96 24.17
CA ALA A 176 13.82 19.69 23.74
C ALA A 176 14.75 18.90 22.82
N ALA A 177 15.42 19.56 21.86
CA ALA A 177 16.42 18.94 21.01
C ALA A 177 17.59 18.35 21.81
N ARG A 178 18.10 19.08 22.81
CA ARG A 178 19.18 18.60 23.72
C ARG A 178 18.71 17.43 24.57
N GLU A 179 17.48 17.45 25.08
CA GLU A 179 16.89 16.34 25.83
C GLU A 179 16.74 15.10 24.94
N ALA A 180 16.27 15.26 23.70
CA ALA A 180 16.18 14.17 22.74
C ALA A 180 17.56 13.53 22.49
N LEU A 181 18.59 14.34 22.22
CA LEU A 181 19.95 13.87 22.02
C LEU A 181 20.55 13.21 23.28
N SER A 182 20.28 13.74 24.47
CA SER A 182 20.83 13.21 25.74
C SER A 182 20.31 11.80 26.06
N ARG A 183 19.12 11.45 25.56
CA ARG A 183 18.50 10.12 25.72
C ARG A 183 19.05 9.07 24.76
N LEU A 184 19.89 9.48 23.81
CA LEU A 184 20.53 8.56 22.87
C LEU A 184 21.71 7.85 23.53
N ASP A 185 21.99 6.64 23.07
CA ASP A 185 23.09 5.82 23.54
C ASP A 185 24.10 5.53 22.42
N ASP A 186 24.34 6.54 21.58
CA ASP A 186 25.17 6.47 20.39
C ASP A 186 26.04 7.73 20.24
N ASP A 187 26.73 7.86 19.10
CA ASP A 187 27.67 8.95 18.77
C ASP A 187 27.04 10.34 18.65
N ARG A 188 25.71 10.45 18.66
CA ARG A 188 24.97 11.72 18.64
C ARG A 188 24.82 12.34 20.04
N ARG A 189 24.87 11.54 21.10
CA ARG A 189 24.70 12.02 22.48
C ARG A 189 25.59 13.21 22.86
N PRO A 190 26.88 13.26 22.45
CA PRO A 190 27.73 14.40 22.71
C PRO A 190 27.23 15.73 22.14
N LEU A 191 26.42 15.72 21.09
CA LEU A 191 25.84 16.93 20.51
C LEU A 191 24.96 17.71 21.50
N ALA A 192 24.37 17.04 22.50
CA ALA A 192 23.56 17.68 23.53
C ALA A 192 24.36 18.70 24.37
N ALA A 193 25.68 18.54 24.50
CA ALA A 193 26.56 19.40 25.31
C ALA A 193 27.15 20.58 24.52
N LEU A 194 26.95 20.67 23.22
CA LEU A 194 27.46 21.73 22.37
C LEU A 194 26.82 23.10 22.71
N SER A 195 27.48 24.19 22.39
CA SER A 195 26.86 25.52 22.37
C SER A 195 25.70 25.57 21.40
N ASP A 196 24.77 26.54 21.54
CA ASP A 196 23.62 26.66 20.61
C ASP A 196 24.09 26.81 19.17
N ALA A 197 25.11 27.63 18.91
CA ALA A 197 25.61 27.82 17.55
C ALA A 197 26.27 26.54 17.00
N ASP A 198 27.01 25.80 17.83
CA ASP A 198 27.65 24.55 17.39
C ASP A 198 26.64 23.41 17.21
N LEU A 199 25.59 23.36 18.06
CA LEU A 199 24.49 22.42 17.88
C LEU A 199 23.78 22.68 16.57
N LEU A 200 23.40 23.92 16.28
CA LEU A 200 22.73 24.29 15.01
C LEU A 200 23.61 23.97 13.79
N ARG A 201 24.93 24.17 13.90
CA ARG A 201 25.89 23.81 12.85
C ARG A 201 25.97 22.28 12.68
N ALA A 202 26.06 21.54 13.76
CA ALA A 202 26.10 20.08 13.74
C ALA A 202 24.82 19.47 13.15
N LEU A 203 23.66 20.08 13.41
CA LEU A 203 22.40 19.71 12.81
C LEU A 203 22.31 20.12 11.32
N GLY A 204 23.22 20.97 10.82
CA GLY A 204 23.21 21.44 9.43
C GLY A 204 22.07 22.41 9.12
N VAL A 205 21.58 23.16 10.11
CA VAL A 205 20.44 24.07 9.97
C VAL A 205 20.83 25.56 9.92
N ILE A 206 22.13 25.85 9.89
CA ILE A 206 22.72 27.18 9.59
C ILE A 206 23.73 27.02 8.45
N ASP A 207 23.88 28.07 7.63
CA ASP A 207 24.87 28.12 6.55
C ASP A 207 26.29 28.45 7.05
N GLY A 208 27.27 28.55 6.14
CA GLY A 208 28.66 28.89 6.43
C GLY A 208 28.84 30.27 7.06
N ASP A 209 27.96 31.21 6.79
CA ASP A 209 27.93 32.57 7.34
C ASP A 209 27.20 32.63 8.69
N GLY A 210 26.68 31.52 9.18
CA GLY A 210 25.90 31.43 10.41
C GLY A 210 24.45 31.90 10.27
N ARG A 211 23.91 32.01 9.06
CA ARG A 211 22.49 32.36 8.83
C ARG A 211 21.61 31.12 8.97
N LEU A 212 20.41 31.33 9.54
CA LEU A 212 19.44 30.27 9.70
C LEU A 212 18.93 29.80 8.32
N LEU A 213 18.85 28.48 8.13
CA LEU A 213 18.20 27.85 6.99
C LEU A 213 16.73 27.58 7.29
N ARG A 214 15.91 27.38 6.25
CA ARG A 214 14.47 27.04 6.41
C ARG A 214 14.26 25.79 7.24
N ALA A 215 15.14 24.78 7.15
CA ALA A 215 15.11 23.62 8.03
C ALA A 215 15.18 24.01 9.51
N GLY A 216 16.07 24.95 9.87
CA GLY A 216 16.22 25.47 11.22
C GLY A 216 15.02 26.32 11.64
N GLU A 217 14.49 27.14 10.75
CA GLU A 217 13.26 27.91 10.98
C GLU A 217 12.10 26.98 11.33
N VAL A 218 11.85 25.95 10.52
CA VAL A 218 10.76 24.99 10.75
C VAL A 218 10.94 24.21 12.05
N LEU A 219 12.16 23.75 12.33
CA LEU A 219 12.43 22.95 13.53
C LEU A 219 12.34 23.75 14.81
N PHE A 220 12.85 24.99 14.83
CA PHE A 220 13.14 25.72 16.06
C PHE A 220 12.37 27.02 16.24
N CYS A 221 11.73 27.55 15.19
CA CYS A 221 10.88 28.74 15.31
C CYS A 221 9.40 28.34 15.24
N PRO A 222 8.52 29.05 15.98
CA PRO A 222 7.08 28.87 15.81
C PRO A 222 6.66 29.28 14.39
N PRO A 223 5.61 28.67 13.81
CA PRO A 223 5.17 29.03 12.46
C PRO A 223 4.79 30.51 12.38
N SER A 224 5.10 31.14 11.24
CA SER A 224 4.75 32.56 11.02
C SER A 224 3.25 32.76 10.91
N THR A 225 2.54 31.78 10.39
CA THR A 225 1.08 31.76 10.25
C THR A 225 0.55 30.34 10.47
N GLY A 226 -0.55 30.23 11.21
CA GLY A 226 -1.23 28.95 11.46
C GLY A 226 -0.42 27.98 12.30
N ALA A 227 -0.56 26.70 12.04
CA ALA A 227 0.06 25.60 12.78
C ALA A 227 0.82 24.65 11.86
N TRP A 228 1.88 23.98 12.35
CA TRP A 228 2.51 22.89 11.61
C TRP A 228 1.67 21.63 11.61
N VAL A 229 1.00 21.35 12.73
CA VAL A 229 0.16 20.17 12.93
C VAL A 229 -1.17 20.60 13.55
N VAL A 230 -2.27 20.04 13.06
CA VAL A 230 -3.60 20.13 13.66
C VAL A 230 -4.03 18.73 14.05
N TYR A 231 -4.20 18.50 15.33
CA TYR A 231 -4.69 17.24 15.86
C TYR A 231 -6.18 17.35 16.19
N GLN A 232 -6.97 16.40 15.73
CA GLN A 232 -8.41 16.28 16.00
C GLN A 232 -8.73 14.89 16.54
N TYR A 233 -9.51 14.85 17.61
CA TYR A 233 -10.04 13.59 18.12
C TYR A 233 -11.57 13.54 17.97
N ARG A 234 -12.05 12.38 17.52
CA ARG A 234 -13.47 12.08 17.32
C ARG A 234 -13.82 10.80 18.07
N ALA A 235 -14.94 10.79 18.81
CA ALA A 235 -15.40 9.58 19.49
C ALA A 235 -15.82 8.47 18.50
N THR A 236 -16.27 8.87 17.31
CA THR A 236 -16.57 8.00 16.16
C THR A 236 -15.97 8.61 14.89
N PRO A 237 -15.52 7.81 13.88
CA PRO A 237 -14.86 8.33 12.69
C PRO A 237 -15.66 9.40 11.92
N GLY A 238 -16.98 9.26 11.85
CA GLY A 238 -17.87 10.21 11.18
C GLY A 238 -18.49 11.27 12.11
N GLY A 239 -18.12 11.28 13.40
CA GLY A 239 -18.67 12.21 14.39
C GLY A 239 -18.00 13.58 14.38
N GLU A 240 -18.54 14.49 15.17
CA GLU A 240 -17.91 15.79 15.42
C GLU A 240 -16.61 15.65 16.21
N ALA A 241 -15.66 16.55 15.98
CA ALA A 241 -14.42 16.59 16.74
C ALA A 241 -14.71 16.99 18.19
N THR A 242 -14.37 16.12 19.14
CA THR A 242 -14.53 16.36 20.58
C THR A 242 -13.32 17.07 21.19
N ALA A 243 -12.19 17.07 20.50
CA ALA A 243 -11.01 17.84 20.84
C ALA A 243 -10.29 18.27 19.55
N VAL A 244 -9.85 19.53 19.52
CA VAL A 244 -9.03 20.09 18.44
C VAL A 244 -7.87 20.84 19.07
N ASP A 245 -6.65 20.49 18.68
CA ASP A 245 -5.41 21.17 19.10
C ASP A 245 -4.68 21.68 17.84
N ARG A 246 -4.57 23.00 17.70
CA ARG A 246 -3.79 23.67 16.65
C ARG A 246 -2.40 23.93 17.22
N ILE A 247 -1.44 23.12 16.80
CA ILE A 247 -0.12 23.12 17.42
C ILE A 247 0.76 24.17 16.74
N GLU A 248 0.72 25.39 17.26
CA GLU A 248 1.50 26.56 16.78
C GLU A 248 2.87 26.65 17.47
N LEU A 249 3.54 25.51 17.61
CA LEU A 249 4.87 25.37 18.22
C LEU A 249 5.91 25.10 17.13
N PRO A 250 7.22 25.36 17.42
CA PRO A 250 8.31 24.84 16.59
C PRO A 250 8.14 23.35 16.32
N LEU A 251 8.56 22.86 15.14
CA LEU A 251 8.23 21.50 14.71
C LEU A 251 8.73 20.42 15.69
N VAL A 252 9.89 20.60 16.31
CA VAL A 252 10.39 19.66 17.33
C VAL A 252 9.38 19.47 18.46
N LEU A 253 8.81 20.58 18.97
CA LEU A 253 7.81 20.55 20.04
C LEU A 253 6.43 20.12 19.51
N ALA A 254 6.08 20.52 18.29
CA ALA A 254 4.82 20.16 17.66
C ALA A 254 4.71 18.65 17.41
N PHE A 255 5.80 18.03 17.01
CA PHE A 255 5.88 16.58 16.81
C PHE A 255 5.66 15.82 18.12
N GLU A 256 6.39 16.17 19.19
CA GLU A 256 6.22 15.56 20.51
C GLU A 256 4.79 15.77 21.03
N ARG A 257 4.25 16.97 20.90
CA ARG A 257 2.88 17.28 21.33
C ARG A 257 1.83 16.44 20.59
N ALA A 258 1.98 16.26 19.29
CA ALA A 258 1.07 15.43 18.50
C ALA A 258 1.16 13.94 18.89
N MET A 259 2.37 13.43 19.16
CA MET A 259 2.58 12.07 19.68
C MET A 259 1.93 11.89 21.06
N ASP A 260 2.11 12.84 21.98
CA ASP A 260 1.50 12.81 23.31
C ASP A 260 -0.03 12.78 23.24
N LEU A 261 -0.62 13.60 22.36
CA LEU A 261 -2.06 13.66 22.16
C LEU A 261 -2.62 12.34 21.61
N ALA A 262 -1.91 11.73 20.65
CA ALA A 262 -2.30 10.44 20.11
C ALA A 262 -2.15 9.34 21.17
N TRP A 263 -1.03 9.34 21.89
CA TRP A 263 -0.74 8.33 22.91
C TRP A 263 -1.67 8.40 24.12
N ALA A 264 -2.04 9.59 24.56
CA ALA A 264 -2.97 9.80 25.67
C ALA A 264 -4.40 9.29 25.39
N ARG A 265 -4.75 9.09 24.11
CA ARG A 265 -6.09 8.65 23.68
C ARG A 265 -6.11 7.22 23.15
N ARG A 266 -5.00 6.48 23.27
CA ARG A 266 -4.96 5.07 22.89
C ARG A 266 -5.86 4.23 23.79
N ASN A 267 -6.46 3.20 23.21
CA ASN A 267 -7.05 2.12 23.97
C ASN A 267 -6.06 0.96 24.03
N THR A 268 -6.07 0.21 25.12
CA THR A 268 -5.23 -0.96 25.29
C THR A 268 -6.09 -2.21 25.55
N THR A 269 -5.63 -3.34 25.02
CA THR A 269 -6.22 -4.65 25.25
C THR A 269 -5.21 -5.48 26.02
N PRO A 270 -5.52 -5.92 27.27
CA PRO A 270 -4.63 -6.76 28.04
C PRO A 270 -4.54 -8.16 27.43
N LEU A 271 -3.33 -8.67 27.32
CA LEU A 271 -3.02 -9.98 26.76
C LEU A 271 -2.03 -10.72 27.65
N THR A 272 -2.37 -11.97 28.03
CA THR A 272 -1.44 -12.88 28.69
C THR A 272 -0.87 -13.85 27.66
N LEU A 273 0.45 -13.89 27.54
CA LEU A 273 1.19 -14.83 26.71
C LEU A 273 1.31 -16.21 27.39
N ALA A 274 1.68 -17.24 26.62
CA ALA A 274 1.82 -18.61 27.10
C ALA A 274 2.89 -18.76 28.22
N ASN A 275 3.89 -17.87 28.25
CA ASN A 275 4.92 -17.82 29.28
C ASN A 275 4.47 -17.08 30.58
N GLY A 276 3.21 -16.63 30.64
CA GLY A 276 2.66 -15.90 31.78
C GLY A 276 2.91 -14.37 31.73
N GLN A 277 3.65 -13.86 30.77
CA GLN A 277 3.88 -12.43 30.59
C GLN A 277 2.59 -11.72 30.21
N GLN A 278 2.29 -10.61 30.88
CA GLN A 278 1.18 -9.73 30.55
C GLN A 278 1.68 -8.59 29.67
N LEU A 279 0.95 -8.32 28.59
CA LEU A 279 1.19 -7.24 27.66
C LEU A 279 -0.08 -6.42 27.49
N ASP A 280 0.05 -5.12 27.43
CA ASP A 280 -1.02 -4.20 27.01
C ASP A 280 -0.79 -3.82 25.54
N ILE A 281 -1.63 -4.34 24.66
CA ILE A 281 -1.55 -4.10 23.23
C ILE A 281 -2.41 -2.88 22.88
N SER A 282 -1.76 -1.85 22.34
CA SER A 282 -2.44 -0.63 21.89
C SER A 282 -3.24 -0.88 20.61
N ASP A 283 -4.36 -0.15 20.46
CA ASP A 283 -5.15 -0.09 19.22
C ASP A 283 -4.35 0.42 18.01
N PHE A 284 -3.34 1.25 18.25
CA PHE A 284 -2.35 1.67 17.25
C PHE A 284 -0.94 1.49 17.82
N PRO A 285 -0.04 0.79 17.13
CA PRO A 285 1.37 0.73 17.55
C PRO A 285 2.00 2.11 17.55
N GLU A 286 2.74 2.45 18.62
CA GLU A 286 3.40 3.76 18.75
C GLU A 286 4.35 4.03 17.57
N SER A 287 5.09 3.02 17.14
CA SER A 287 5.99 3.10 16.00
C SER A 287 5.27 3.40 14.69
N ALA A 288 4.04 2.89 14.50
CA ALA A 288 3.23 3.18 13.32
C ALA A 288 2.72 4.63 13.32
N ILE A 289 2.25 5.13 14.48
CA ILE A 289 1.85 6.54 14.63
C ILE A 289 3.04 7.46 14.38
N ARG A 290 4.18 7.17 15.00
CA ARG A 290 5.41 7.95 14.88
C ARG A 290 5.86 8.05 13.44
N GLU A 291 5.87 6.94 12.73
CA GLU A 291 6.28 6.90 11.34
C GLU A 291 5.33 7.67 10.42
N ALA A 292 4.00 7.47 10.58
CA ALA A 292 3.01 8.23 9.82
C ALA A 292 3.16 9.74 10.03
N LEU A 293 3.35 10.18 11.28
CA LEU A 293 3.52 11.59 11.62
C LEU A 293 4.88 12.13 11.13
N SER A 294 5.98 11.37 11.32
CA SER A 294 7.31 11.74 10.87
C SER A 294 7.34 11.97 9.36
N ASN A 295 6.82 11.01 8.59
CA ASN A 295 6.75 11.14 7.14
C ASN A 295 5.88 12.33 6.72
N ALA A 296 4.74 12.54 7.38
CA ALA A 296 3.85 13.65 7.08
C ALA A 296 4.51 15.02 7.28
N VAL A 297 5.31 15.21 8.34
CA VAL A 297 5.97 16.51 8.61
C VAL A 297 7.24 16.71 7.79
N LEU A 298 8.01 15.65 7.51
CA LEU A 298 9.28 15.75 6.80
C LEU A 298 9.15 15.79 5.28
N HIS A 299 8.13 15.11 4.75
CA HIS A 299 7.83 15.12 3.31
C HIS A 299 6.77 16.15 2.92
N ARG A 300 6.25 16.92 3.89
CA ARG A 300 5.33 18.02 3.63
C ARG A 300 5.92 18.98 2.58
N ASP A 301 5.09 19.39 1.64
CA ASP A 301 5.43 20.53 0.78
C ASP A 301 5.15 21.83 1.55
N PHE A 302 6.22 22.49 2.00
CA PHE A 302 6.14 23.75 2.75
C PHE A 302 5.77 24.96 1.89
N GLN A 303 5.72 24.81 0.57
CA GLN A 303 5.24 25.84 -0.35
C GLN A 303 3.70 25.83 -0.48
N LEU A 304 3.06 24.74 -0.07
CA LEU A 304 1.61 24.63 -0.01
C LEU A 304 1.07 25.12 1.34
N ALA A 305 -0.08 25.78 1.27
CA ALA A 305 -0.80 26.18 2.46
C ALA A 305 -1.40 24.98 3.21
N GLY A 306 -1.68 25.14 4.51
CA GLY A 306 -2.29 24.13 5.36
C GLY A 306 -1.30 23.45 6.29
N ALA A 307 -1.80 22.83 7.34
CA ALA A 307 -1.04 22.06 8.32
C ALA A 307 -1.12 20.57 8.01
N VAL A 308 -0.22 19.77 8.55
CA VAL A 308 -0.41 18.33 8.66
C VAL A 308 -1.64 18.10 9.55
N GLN A 309 -2.61 17.34 9.05
CA GLN A 309 -3.84 17.01 9.78
C GLN A 309 -3.71 15.62 10.39
N VAL A 310 -4.01 15.48 11.67
CA VAL A 310 -4.09 14.20 12.38
C VAL A 310 -5.53 14.03 12.88
N GLU A 311 -6.28 13.17 12.23
CA GLU A 311 -7.64 12.80 12.63
C GLU A 311 -7.60 11.45 13.35
N HIS A 312 -7.88 11.45 14.63
CA HIS A 312 -7.81 10.27 15.48
C HIS A 312 -9.19 9.90 16.01
N SER A 313 -9.53 8.62 15.91
CA SER A 313 -10.70 7.99 16.53
C SER A 313 -10.32 6.60 17.05
N PRO A 314 -11.14 5.94 17.89
CA PRO A 314 -10.84 4.58 18.39
C PRO A 314 -10.61 3.53 17.30
N THR A 315 -11.12 3.75 16.09
CA THR A 315 -11.09 2.78 15.00
C THR A 315 -10.30 3.22 13.76
N ALA A 316 -9.83 4.47 13.74
CA ALA A 316 -9.01 4.98 12.64
C ALA A 316 -8.12 6.14 13.10
N LEU A 317 -6.89 6.16 12.63
CA LEU A 317 -5.99 7.29 12.71
C LEU A 317 -5.57 7.67 11.29
N VAL A 318 -5.87 8.90 10.88
CA VAL A 318 -5.58 9.41 9.55
C VAL A 318 -4.61 10.57 9.68
N VAL A 319 -3.47 10.46 9.00
CA VAL A 319 -2.48 11.55 8.91
C VAL A 319 -2.44 12.04 7.47
N SER A 320 -2.77 13.32 7.26
CA SER A 320 -2.78 13.96 5.95
C SER A 320 -1.71 15.04 5.86
N SER A 321 -0.88 14.99 4.84
CA SER A 321 0.21 15.93 4.60
C SER A 321 0.02 16.68 3.28
N PRO A 322 0.18 18.02 3.25
CA PRO A 322 0.17 18.78 2.00
C PRO A 322 1.32 18.38 1.06
N GLY A 323 1.00 18.16 -0.20
CA GLY A 323 1.89 17.75 -1.28
C GLY A 323 1.70 16.28 -1.69
N PRO A 324 1.99 15.93 -2.95
CA PRO A 324 1.94 14.55 -3.45
C PRO A 324 3.11 13.69 -2.91
N LEU A 325 3.18 12.42 -3.28
CA LEU A 325 4.39 11.62 -3.09
C LEU A 325 5.56 12.20 -3.91
N VAL A 326 6.79 11.91 -3.51
CA VAL A 326 8.00 12.54 -4.09
C VAL A 326 8.56 11.70 -5.24
N GLY A 327 8.80 12.31 -6.37
CA GLY A 327 9.46 11.68 -7.51
C GLY A 327 8.71 10.45 -8.04
N SER A 328 9.41 9.32 -8.13
CA SER A 328 8.85 8.05 -8.62
C SER A 328 8.24 7.16 -7.53
N VAL A 329 8.08 7.67 -6.31
CA VAL A 329 7.38 6.96 -5.23
C VAL A 329 5.89 6.93 -5.51
N THR A 330 5.28 5.75 -5.40
CA THR A 330 3.84 5.54 -5.54
C THR A 330 3.33 4.71 -4.37
N SER A 331 2.03 4.68 -4.14
CA SER A 331 1.41 3.79 -3.16
C SER A 331 1.70 2.30 -3.42
N GLU A 332 2.02 1.93 -4.66
CA GLU A 332 2.28 0.55 -5.10
C GLU A 332 3.76 0.13 -5.00
N ASN A 333 4.70 1.08 -4.81
CA ASN A 333 6.13 0.77 -4.71
C ASN A 333 6.81 1.29 -3.43
N ILE A 334 6.07 1.94 -2.54
CA ILE A 334 6.60 2.64 -1.37
C ILE A 334 7.37 1.74 -0.39
N LEU A 335 7.08 0.43 -0.37
CA LEU A 335 7.82 -0.54 0.46
C LEU A 335 9.18 -0.94 -0.14
N THR A 336 9.36 -0.76 -1.44
CA THR A 336 10.56 -1.21 -2.16
C THR A 336 11.38 -0.07 -2.75
N HIS A 337 10.80 1.14 -2.75
CA HIS A 337 11.47 2.33 -3.28
C HIS A 337 12.52 2.86 -2.29
N VAL A 338 13.63 3.36 -2.83
CA VAL A 338 14.66 4.04 -2.02
C VAL A 338 14.08 5.33 -1.46
N SER A 339 14.27 5.56 -0.15
CA SER A 339 13.78 6.77 0.52
C SER A 339 14.36 8.04 -0.12
N THR A 340 13.47 8.88 -0.64
CA THR A 340 13.81 10.17 -1.26
C THR A 340 13.08 11.29 -0.51
N PRO A 341 13.75 12.04 0.37
CA PRO A 341 13.11 13.09 1.14
C PRO A 341 12.84 14.33 0.26
N ARG A 342 11.64 14.92 0.39
CA ARG A 342 11.32 16.23 -0.23
C ARG A 342 12.19 17.36 0.33
N ASN A 343 12.53 17.29 1.60
CA ASN A 343 13.28 18.29 2.34
C ASN A 343 14.55 17.65 2.94
N PRO A 344 15.61 17.39 2.14
CA PRO A 344 16.81 16.65 2.57
C PRO A 344 17.48 17.23 3.81
N THR A 345 17.69 18.56 3.87
CA THR A 345 18.33 19.23 5.03
C THR A 345 17.49 19.09 6.30
N LEU A 346 16.15 19.28 6.18
CA LEU A 346 15.23 19.07 7.31
C LEU A 346 15.23 17.60 7.76
N ALA A 347 15.17 16.66 6.82
CA ALA A 347 15.16 15.23 7.12
C ALA A 347 16.45 14.79 7.79
N LYS A 348 17.61 15.32 7.37
CA LYS A 348 18.92 15.05 8.02
C LYS A 348 18.91 15.53 9.46
N ALA A 349 18.49 16.76 9.72
CA ALA A 349 18.41 17.30 11.09
C ALA A 349 17.42 16.52 11.97
N ALA A 350 16.25 16.16 11.42
CA ALA A 350 15.24 15.38 12.13
C ALA A 350 15.71 13.96 12.48
N ARG A 351 16.51 13.31 11.62
CA ARG A 351 17.14 12.01 11.93
C ARG A 351 18.12 12.12 13.08
N LEU A 352 18.97 13.16 13.10
CA LEU A 352 19.86 13.43 14.22
C LEU A 352 19.09 13.60 15.54
N LEU A 353 17.93 14.25 15.50
CA LEU A 353 17.02 14.45 16.65
C LEU A 353 16.11 13.25 16.94
N ARG A 354 16.25 12.15 16.21
CA ARG A 354 15.42 10.94 16.33
C ARG A 354 13.90 11.19 16.12
N MET A 355 13.56 12.22 15.41
CA MET A 355 12.19 12.42 14.92
C MET A 355 11.87 11.47 13.76
N ALA A 356 12.89 11.08 12.99
CA ALA A 356 12.81 10.11 11.90
C ALA A 356 13.90 9.03 12.04
N GLU A 357 13.69 7.92 11.34
CA GLU A 357 14.65 6.81 11.31
C GLU A 357 15.75 7.01 10.27
N GLU A 358 16.91 6.41 10.53
CA GLU A 358 18.09 6.55 9.68
C GLU A 358 18.06 5.64 8.45
N THR A 359 17.44 4.46 8.59
CA THR A 359 17.58 3.39 7.61
C THR A 359 16.60 3.46 6.45
N GLY A 360 15.66 4.40 6.43
CA GLY A 360 14.61 4.50 5.41
C GLY A 360 13.60 3.34 5.41
N ARG A 361 13.56 2.54 6.48
CA ARG A 361 12.66 1.40 6.66
C ARG A 361 11.45 1.69 7.54
N GLY A 362 11.12 2.94 7.72
CA GLY A 362 10.03 3.35 8.59
C GLY A 362 8.67 2.92 8.07
N ILE A 363 8.44 3.02 6.76
CA ILE A 363 7.21 2.54 6.12
C ILE A 363 7.07 1.03 6.32
N ASP A 364 8.12 0.24 6.06
CA ASP A 364 8.12 -1.21 6.28
C ASP A 364 7.72 -1.55 7.72
N ARG A 365 8.28 -0.79 8.69
CA ARG A 365 7.94 -0.95 10.10
C ARG A 365 6.47 -0.64 10.36
N MET A 366 5.94 0.43 9.81
CA MET A 366 4.52 0.80 9.97
C MET A 366 3.61 -0.34 9.48
N PHE A 367 3.85 -0.89 8.30
CA PHE A 367 3.12 -2.03 7.75
C PHE A 367 3.28 -3.29 8.63
N ARG A 368 4.51 -3.60 9.01
CA ARG A 368 4.82 -4.76 9.85
C ARG A 368 4.12 -4.70 11.21
N GLU A 369 4.22 -3.57 11.91
CA GLU A 369 3.65 -3.43 13.26
C GLU A 369 2.11 -3.51 13.25
N MET A 370 1.45 -2.95 12.22
CA MET A 370 0.01 -3.11 12.05
C MET A 370 -0.36 -4.58 11.79
N ALA A 371 0.39 -5.28 10.93
CA ALA A 371 0.17 -6.71 10.65
C ALA A 371 0.40 -7.58 11.90
N ARG A 372 1.41 -7.28 12.73
CA ARG A 372 1.75 -8.01 13.97
C ARG A 372 0.61 -8.05 14.98
N ILE A 373 -0.19 -6.99 15.07
CA ILE A 373 -1.36 -6.93 15.95
C ILE A 373 -2.64 -7.40 15.26
N GLY A 374 -2.53 -7.85 14.00
CA GLY A 374 -3.63 -8.39 13.21
C GLY A 374 -4.60 -7.35 12.67
N HIS A 375 -4.20 -6.08 12.61
CA HIS A 375 -4.97 -5.01 11.98
C HIS A 375 -4.84 -5.05 10.46
N ASP A 376 -5.67 -4.27 9.78
CA ASP A 376 -5.52 -4.07 8.34
C ASP A 376 -4.23 -3.28 8.06
N LEU A 377 -3.64 -3.55 6.90
CA LEU A 377 -2.44 -2.85 6.48
C LEU A 377 -2.72 -1.35 6.32
N PRO A 378 -1.71 -0.50 6.55
CA PRO A 378 -1.84 0.92 6.28
C PRO A 378 -2.27 1.17 4.83
N VAL A 379 -3.19 2.11 4.64
CA VAL A 379 -3.58 2.59 3.32
C VAL A 379 -2.91 3.93 3.08
N ILE A 380 -2.18 4.02 1.98
CA ILE A 380 -1.58 5.27 1.51
C ILE A 380 -2.37 5.73 0.31
N ASP A 381 -3.13 6.81 0.52
CA ASP A 381 -3.98 7.44 -0.49
C ASP A 381 -3.28 8.69 -1.02
N GLU A 382 -3.03 8.70 -2.33
CA GLU A 382 -2.29 9.75 -3.02
C GLU A 382 -3.25 10.63 -3.82
N GLY A 383 -3.27 11.92 -3.49
CA GLY A 383 -3.93 12.95 -4.27
C GLY A 383 -2.92 13.92 -4.88
N PRO A 384 -3.36 14.82 -5.77
CA PRO A 384 -2.48 15.79 -6.44
C PRO A 384 -1.81 16.76 -5.47
N ASP A 385 -2.45 17.07 -4.34
CA ASP A 385 -2.01 18.07 -3.37
C ASP A 385 -1.95 17.55 -1.94
N VAL A 386 -2.17 16.26 -1.72
CA VAL A 386 -2.21 15.66 -0.39
C VAL A 386 -1.87 14.18 -0.43
N VAL A 387 -1.06 13.74 0.53
CA VAL A 387 -0.88 12.31 0.85
C VAL A 387 -1.58 12.03 2.15
N ARG A 388 -2.36 10.95 2.20
CA ARG A 388 -3.06 10.47 3.39
C ARG A 388 -2.55 9.09 3.76
N VAL A 389 -2.22 8.93 5.03
CA VAL A 389 -1.91 7.62 5.63
C VAL A 389 -3.05 7.26 6.56
N VAL A 390 -3.71 6.14 6.32
CA VAL A 390 -4.82 5.64 7.13
C VAL A 390 -4.37 4.39 7.87
N LEU A 391 -4.39 4.44 9.20
CA LEU A 391 -4.18 3.31 10.08
C LEU A 391 -5.54 2.86 10.64
N SER A 392 -5.88 1.59 10.42
CA SER A 392 -7.09 0.97 10.98
C SER A 392 -6.82 0.57 12.43
N GLY A 393 -7.68 1.01 13.35
CA GLY A 393 -7.56 0.74 14.77
C GLY A 393 -8.62 -0.24 15.29
N GLY A 394 -8.89 -0.16 16.59
CA GLY A 394 -9.80 -1.02 17.32
C GLY A 394 -9.08 -2.12 18.10
N ALA A 395 -9.82 -3.11 18.59
CA ALA A 395 -9.21 -4.19 19.37
C ALA A 395 -8.29 -5.07 18.51
N PRO A 396 -7.04 -5.29 18.94
CA PRO A 396 -6.09 -6.16 18.22
C PRO A 396 -6.57 -7.60 18.19
N ARG A 397 -6.16 -8.35 17.17
CA ARG A 397 -6.43 -9.79 17.08
C ARG A 397 -5.46 -10.56 17.96
N THR A 398 -5.85 -10.80 19.20
CA THR A 398 -4.99 -11.41 20.23
C THR A 398 -4.38 -12.75 19.84
N SER A 399 -5.04 -13.56 19.00
CA SER A 399 -4.50 -14.81 18.48
C SER A 399 -3.32 -14.58 17.51
N VAL A 400 -3.35 -13.51 16.70
CA VAL A 400 -2.21 -13.11 15.85
C VAL A 400 -1.04 -12.70 16.75
N VAL A 401 -1.29 -11.81 17.71
CA VAL A 401 -0.24 -11.34 18.64
C VAL A 401 0.43 -12.51 19.36
N ARG A 402 -0.37 -13.46 19.89
CA ARG A 402 0.17 -14.66 20.56
C ARG A 402 0.99 -15.54 19.63
N TYR A 403 0.55 -15.72 18.39
CA TYR A 403 1.27 -16.52 17.41
C TYR A 403 2.59 -15.85 17.03
N VAL A 404 2.55 -14.56 16.69
CA VAL A 404 3.76 -13.79 16.32
C VAL A 404 4.77 -13.78 17.47
N ALA A 405 4.33 -13.62 18.73
CA ALA A 405 5.22 -13.67 19.88
C ALA A 405 5.95 -15.03 20.09
N GLN A 406 5.51 -16.10 19.41
CA GLN A 406 6.16 -17.42 19.45
C GLN A 406 7.13 -17.64 18.28
N LEU A 407 7.11 -16.77 17.27
CA LEU A 407 8.03 -16.84 16.14
C LEU A 407 9.45 -16.43 16.57
N PRO A 408 10.48 -16.89 15.88
CA PRO A 408 11.84 -16.34 16.03
C PRO A 408 11.86 -14.83 15.85
N THR A 409 12.75 -14.15 16.58
CA THR A 409 12.86 -12.68 16.52
C THR A 409 13.06 -12.17 15.08
N GLU A 410 13.86 -12.89 14.31
CA GLU A 410 14.14 -12.56 12.90
C GLU A 410 12.87 -12.55 12.04
N GLU A 411 11.95 -13.52 12.26
CA GLU A 411 10.65 -13.56 11.57
C GLU A 411 9.69 -12.48 12.10
N GLN A 412 9.72 -12.19 13.41
CA GLN A 412 8.90 -11.12 13.99
C GLN A 412 9.27 -9.74 13.43
N GLU A 413 10.54 -9.53 13.09
CA GLU A 413 11.08 -8.28 12.54
C GLU A 413 11.07 -8.25 11.01
N ASP A 414 10.70 -9.36 10.36
CA ASP A 414 10.62 -9.49 8.92
C ASP A 414 9.26 -8.97 8.39
N THR A 415 9.31 -7.91 7.61
CA THR A 415 8.11 -7.32 7.01
C THR A 415 7.44 -8.29 6.04
N ASP A 416 8.18 -9.01 5.21
CA ASP A 416 7.61 -9.99 4.27
C ASP A 416 6.84 -11.09 5.02
N ALA A 417 7.43 -11.60 6.13
CA ALA A 417 6.79 -12.62 6.96
C ALA A 417 5.43 -12.14 7.50
N MET A 418 5.39 -10.90 8.00
CA MET A 418 4.15 -10.34 8.57
C MET A 418 3.09 -10.05 7.49
N LEU A 419 3.49 -9.59 6.32
CA LEU A 419 2.57 -9.33 5.19
C LEU A 419 2.01 -10.63 4.59
N VAL A 420 2.85 -11.66 4.47
CA VAL A 420 2.41 -13.00 4.05
C VAL A 420 1.46 -13.62 5.08
N LEU A 421 1.77 -13.51 6.38
CA LEU A 421 0.88 -13.95 7.46
C LEU A 421 -0.48 -13.23 7.40
N PHE A 422 -0.46 -11.90 7.22
CA PHE A 422 -1.67 -11.09 7.06
C PHE A 422 -2.52 -11.60 5.89
N THR A 423 -1.90 -11.88 4.76
CA THR A 423 -2.59 -12.39 3.55
C THR A 423 -3.17 -13.78 3.81
N LEU A 424 -2.40 -14.68 4.42
CA LEU A 424 -2.85 -16.04 4.75
C LEU A 424 -3.88 -16.11 5.89
N CYS A 425 -4.03 -15.07 6.69
CA CYS A 425 -5.19 -14.96 7.58
C CYS A 425 -6.49 -14.69 6.83
N ARG A 426 -6.42 -14.19 5.60
CA ARG A 426 -7.57 -13.84 4.74
C ARG A 426 -7.83 -14.84 3.62
N GLN A 427 -6.76 -15.40 3.06
CA GLN A 427 -6.77 -16.36 1.95
C GLN A 427 -6.24 -17.71 2.42
N ARG A 428 -6.87 -18.79 1.99
CA ARG A 428 -6.47 -20.14 2.39
C ARG A 428 -5.12 -20.57 1.84
N THR A 429 -4.86 -20.15 0.62
CA THR A 429 -3.64 -20.45 -0.12
C THR A 429 -3.18 -19.22 -0.86
N VAL A 430 -1.89 -19.10 -1.07
CA VAL A 430 -1.28 -18.02 -1.84
C VAL A 430 -0.21 -18.56 -2.76
N SER A 431 -0.07 -17.95 -3.93
CA SER A 431 1.06 -18.10 -4.84
C SER A 431 1.94 -16.85 -4.79
N ALA A 432 3.08 -16.88 -5.45
CA ALA A 432 3.94 -15.70 -5.61
C ALA A 432 3.22 -14.53 -6.29
N VAL A 433 2.32 -14.81 -7.23
CA VAL A 433 1.53 -13.78 -7.92
C VAL A 433 0.53 -13.11 -6.97
N ASP A 434 -0.07 -13.89 -6.05
CA ASP A 434 -1.06 -13.35 -5.11
C ASP A 434 -0.44 -12.43 -4.05
N VAL A 435 0.81 -12.71 -3.61
CA VAL A 435 1.48 -11.92 -2.57
C VAL A 435 2.37 -10.81 -3.12
N ALA A 436 2.76 -10.88 -4.39
CA ALA A 436 3.61 -9.89 -5.04
C ALA A 436 3.10 -8.44 -4.88
N PRO A 437 1.81 -8.14 -5.10
CA PRO A 437 1.27 -6.79 -4.89
C PRO A 437 1.34 -6.34 -3.43
N VAL A 438 1.09 -7.24 -2.47
CA VAL A 438 1.12 -6.92 -1.03
C VAL A 438 2.54 -6.65 -0.55
N LEU A 439 3.52 -7.39 -1.08
CA LEU A 439 4.94 -7.20 -0.82
C LEU A 439 5.54 -6.06 -1.66
N GLN A 440 4.81 -5.56 -2.65
CA GLN A 440 5.28 -4.58 -3.65
C GLN A 440 6.57 -5.06 -4.34
N LYS A 441 6.65 -6.35 -4.62
CA LYS A 441 7.80 -7.04 -5.25
C LYS A 441 7.38 -7.72 -6.54
N ARG A 442 8.37 -8.02 -7.38
CA ARG A 442 8.10 -8.86 -8.56
C ARG A 442 7.77 -10.30 -8.13
N PRO A 443 6.95 -11.04 -8.88
CA PRO A 443 6.58 -12.42 -8.53
C PRO A 443 7.77 -13.34 -8.25
N ALA A 444 8.89 -13.16 -8.95
CA ALA A 444 10.11 -13.93 -8.70
C ALA A 444 10.74 -13.65 -7.32
N GLU A 445 10.68 -12.40 -6.85
CA GLU A 445 11.17 -12.00 -5.52
C GLU A 445 10.20 -12.44 -4.41
N ALA A 446 8.90 -12.37 -4.69
CA ALA A 446 7.86 -12.89 -3.80
C ALA A 446 7.98 -14.41 -3.61
N GLU A 447 8.32 -15.17 -4.67
CA GLU A 447 8.60 -16.60 -4.58
C GLU A 447 9.80 -16.91 -3.68
N ILE A 448 10.87 -16.10 -3.73
CA ILE A 448 12.03 -16.25 -2.83
C ILE A 448 11.59 -16.07 -1.37
N ALA A 449 10.77 -15.07 -1.07
CA ALA A 449 10.24 -14.85 0.27
C ALA A 449 9.37 -16.03 0.75
N LEU A 450 8.45 -16.52 -0.08
CA LEU A 450 7.60 -17.66 0.26
C LEU A 450 8.40 -18.95 0.52
N ARG A 451 9.43 -19.24 -0.29
CA ARG A 451 10.33 -20.38 -0.07
C ARG A 451 11.05 -20.27 1.25
N ARG A 452 11.67 -19.13 1.54
CA ARG A 452 12.35 -18.87 2.81
C ARG A 452 11.43 -19.15 3.98
N LEU A 453 10.21 -18.59 4.00
CA LEU A 453 9.22 -18.79 5.06
C LEU A 453 8.68 -20.24 5.16
N SER A 454 8.84 -21.02 4.09
CA SER A 454 8.50 -22.45 4.07
C SER A 454 9.63 -23.35 4.60
N ASP A 455 10.88 -22.98 4.35
CA ASP A 455 12.07 -23.80 4.63
C ASP A 455 12.60 -23.60 6.05
N ASP A 456 12.35 -22.42 6.65
CA ASP A 456 12.76 -22.11 8.01
C ASP A 456 12.10 -23.05 9.04
N ARG A 457 12.83 -23.41 10.09
CA ARG A 457 12.33 -24.26 11.17
C ARG A 457 12.17 -23.46 12.47
N PRO A 458 10.95 -23.31 12.98
CA PRO A 458 9.66 -23.86 12.53
C PRO A 458 9.00 -22.98 11.48
N GLY A 459 9.11 -23.35 10.21
CA GLY A 459 8.54 -22.58 9.11
C GLY A 459 7.04 -22.33 9.27
N MET A 460 6.61 -21.12 8.93
CA MET A 460 5.20 -20.68 9.00
C MET A 460 4.34 -21.36 7.94
N LEU A 461 4.93 -21.65 6.79
CA LEU A 461 4.25 -22.09 5.57
C LEU A 461 4.60 -23.54 5.22
N GLU A 462 3.77 -24.12 4.38
CA GLU A 462 4.06 -25.34 3.65
C GLU A 462 3.47 -25.27 2.23
N PRO A 463 4.14 -25.84 1.20
CA PRO A 463 3.53 -25.97 -0.11
C PRO A 463 2.36 -26.95 -0.06
N THR A 464 1.32 -26.71 -0.86
CA THR A 464 0.22 -27.67 -0.98
C THR A 464 0.71 -28.97 -1.64
N ARG A 465 0.10 -30.11 -1.30
CA ARG A 465 0.52 -31.42 -1.84
C ARG A 465 0.48 -31.47 -3.37
N GLU A 466 -0.49 -30.78 -3.97
CA GLU A 466 -0.70 -30.77 -5.41
C GLU A 466 0.36 -29.95 -6.15
N SER A 467 0.84 -28.85 -5.54
CA SER A 467 1.79 -27.92 -6.16
C SER A 467 3.24 -28.08 -5.70
N SER A 468 3.52 -28.93 -4.71
CA SER A 468 4.85 -29.07 -4.08
C SER A 468 5.99 -29.41 -5.05
N ARG A 469 5.66 -29.99 -6.23
CA ARG A 469 6.61 -30.32 -7.30
C ARG A 469 6.60 -29.31 -8.45
N HIS A 470 5.76 -28.31 -8.39
CA HIS A 470 5.68 -27.27 -9.41
C HIS A 470 6.84 -26.29 -9.26
N ARG A 471 7.21 -25.65 -10.35
CA ARG A 471 8.23 -24.58 -10.35
C ARG A 471 7.78 -23.37 -9.51
N GLN A 472 6.48 -23.13 -9.46
CA GLN A 472 5.84 -22.12 -8.63
C GLN A 472 4.79 -22.81 -7.74
N PRO A 473 5.15 -23.20 -6.51
CA PRO A 473 4.25 -23.84 -5.59
C PRO A 473 3.17 -22.87 -5.08
N ILE A 474 2.06 -23.45 -4.65
CA ILE A 474 1.01 -22.73 -3.90
C ILE A 474 1.24 -23.06 -2.41
N TYR A 475 1.27 -22.03 -1.58
CA TYR A 475 1.58 -22.15 -0.16
C TYR A 475 0.33 -21.97 0.71
N ARG A 476 0.38 -22.57 1.90
CA ARG A 476 -0.64 -22.41 2.94
C ARG A 476 0.01 -22.36 4.32
N LEU A 477 -0.73 -21.93 5.32
CA LEU A 477 -0.29 -22.05 6.72
C LEU A 477 -0.11 -23.51 7.11
N ARG A 478 0.94 -23.82 7.86
CA ARG A 478 1.11 -25.13 8.51
C ARG A 478 0.00 -25.37 9.53
N ALA A 479 -0.27 -26.63 9.81
CA ALA A 479 -1.37 -27.03 10.71
C ALA A 479 -1.25 -26.40 12.11
N ASP A 480 -0.03 -26.29 12.64
CA ASP A 480 0.22 -25.70 13.96
C ASP A 480 -0.02 -24.20 13.97
N ALA A 481 0.45 -23.48 12.93
CA ALA A 481 0.19 -22.06 12.72
C ALA A 481 -1.32 -21.79 12.60
N LEU A 482 -2.01 -22.60 11.78
CA LEU A 482 -3.45 -22.50 11.57
C LEU A 482 -4.23 -22.71 12.88
N LYS A 483 -3.81 -23.68 13.70
CA LYS A 483 -4.40 -23.95 15.01
C LYS A 483 -4.17 -22.78 15.99
N ALA A 484 -2.97 -22.25 16.03
CA ALA A 484 -2.60 -21.14 16.91
C ALA A 484 -3.35 -19.84 16.54
N LEU A 485 -3.49 -19.54 15.25
CA LEU A 485 -4.21 -18.37 14.75
C LEU A 485 -5.73 -18.48 14.95
N GLY A 486 -6.31 -19.68 14.89
CA GLY A 486 -7.70 -19.96 15.23
C GLY A 486 -8.69 -18.99 14.60
N SER A 487 -9.34 -18.17 15.44
CA SER A 487 -10.37 -17.21 14.99
C SER A 487 -9.85 -16.03 14.17
N ALA A 488 -8.53 -15.81 14.07
CA ALA A 488 -7.97 -14.76 13.24
C ALA A 488 -8.04 -15.11 11.74
N VAL A 489 -8.15 -16.40 11.41
CA VAL A 489 -8.22 -16.89 10.04
C VAL A 489 -9.65 -16.76 9.52
N LEU A 490 -9.87 -15.84 8.57
CA LEU A 490 -11.22 -15.47 8.11
C LEU A 490 -11.92 -16.56 7.32
N TYR A 491 -11.20 -17.38 6.56
CA TYR A 491 -11.79 -18.47 5.76
C TYR A 491 -12.32 -19.65 6.60
N HIS A 492 -11.99 -19.72 7.89
CA HIS A 492 -12.62 -20.67 8.82
C HIS A 492 -13.97 -20.18 9.38
N ARG A 493 -14.31 -18.93 9.16
CA ARG A 493 -15.56 -18.31 9.61
C ARG A 493 -16.73 -18.47 8.63
N ARG A 494 -16.77 -19.55 7.84
CA ARG A 494 -18.08 -19.92 7.30
C ARG A 494 -18.93 -20.32 8.48
N THR A 495 -19.88 -19.48 8.84
CA THR A 495 -20.84 -19.80 9.89
C THR A 495 -21.53 -21.11 9.50
N VAL A 496 -21.95 -21.89 10.51
CA VAL A 496 -22.73 -23.12 10.28
C VAL A 496 -23.89 -22.82 9.30
N ASP A 497 -24.49 -21.62 9.42
CA ASP A 497 -25.57 -21.16 8.56
C ASP A 497 -25.17 -20.93 7.08
N GLU A 498 -23.95 -20.53 6.79
CA GLU A 498 -23.47 -20.37 5.40
C GLU A 498 -23.13 -21.72 4.75
N ILE A 499 -22.59 -22.66 5.54
CA ILE A 499 -22.34 -24.04 5.11
C ILE A 499 -23.70 -24.69 4.80
N ASP A 500 -24.62 -24.59 5.73
CA ASP A 500 -25.96 -25.13 5.61
C ASP A 500 -26.67 -24.57 4.38
N ARG A 501 -26.65 -23.24 4.19
CA ARG A 501 -27.29 -22.59 3.04
C ARG A 501 -26.74 -23.09 1.70
N LYS A 502 -25.40 -23.16 1.52
CA LYS A 502 -24.79 -23.68 0.29
C LYS A 502 -25.13 -25.15 0.04
N ILE A 503 -25.19 -25.97 1.11
CA ILE A 503 -25.61 -27.37 1.01
C ILE A 503 -27.10 -27.45 0.62
N PHE A 504 -27.95 -26.62 1.22
CA PHE A 504 -29.38 -26.57 0.85
C PHE A 504 -29.59 -26.13 -0.60
N ASP A 505 -28.87 -25.13 -1.07
CA ASP A 505 -28.95 -24.64 -2.44
C ASP A 505 -28.51 -25.74 -3.43
N HIS A 506 -27.41 -26.43 -3.13
CA HIS A 506 -26.95 -27.57 -3.94
C HIS A 506 -27.96 -28.72 -3.98
N ILE A 507 -28.55 -29.07 -2.83
CA ILE A 507 -29.57 -30.15 -2.78
C ILE A 507 -30.86 -29.73 -3.47
N ARG A 508 -31.26 -28.45 -3.42
CA ARG A 508 -32.41 -27.94 -4.16
C ARG A 508 -32.22 -28.07 -5.68
N GLU A 509 -30.98 -27.82 -6.13
CA GLU A 509 -30.64 -27.86 -7.56
C GLU A 509 -30.44 -29.29 -8.08
N TYR A 510 -29.70 -30.12 -7.33
CA TYR A 510 -29.27 -31.46 -7.78
C TYR A 510 -29.97 -32.62 -7.08
N GLY A 511 -30.81 -32.35 -6.10
CA GLY A 511 -31.60 -33.35 -5.36
C GLY A 511 -30.80 -34.16 -4.31
N ARG A 512 -29.47 -34.19 -4.39
CA ARG A 512 -28.60 -35.00 -3.54
C ARG A 512 -27.20 -34.40 -3.41
N ILE A 513 -26.50 -34.80 -2.38
CA ILE A 513 -25.06 -34.47 -2.17
C ILE A 513 -24.29 -35.72 -1.75
N THR A 514 -23.00 -35.78 -2.11
CA THR A 514 -22.06 -36.82 -1.69
C THR A 514 -20.94 -36.23 -0.85
N ASN A 515 -20.19 -37.08 -0.14
CA ASN A 515 -18.98 -36.62 0.57
C ASN A 515 -18.00 -35.95 -0.39
N ARG A 516 -17.77 -36.51 -1.58
CA ARG A 516 -16.90 -35.94 -2.60
C ARG A 516 -17.39 -34.60 -3.13
N THR A 517 -18.70 -34.47 -3.34
CA THR A 517 -19.32 -33.20 -3.75
C THR A 517 -19.09 -32.13 -2.68
N LEU A 518 -19.25 -32.49 -1.41
CA LEU A 518 -19.02 -31.55 -0.30
C LEU A 518 -17.55 -31.14 -0.19
N GLN A 519 -16.62 -32.07 -0.39
CA GLN A 519 -15.18 -31.76 -0.45
C GLN A 519 -14.89 -30.72 -1.53
N ASN A 520 -15.41 -30.91 -2.74
CA ASN A 520 -15.24 -29.99 -3.85
C ASN A 520 -15.94 -28.64 -3.63
N LEU A 521 -17.14 -28.64 -3.04
CA LEU A 521 -17.96 -27.44 -2.84
C LEU A 521 -17.33 -26.47 -1.82
N PHE A 522 -16.61 -27.02 -0.84
CA PHE A 522 -16.02 -26.26 0.26
C PHE A 522 -14.49 -26.32 0.31
N ASP A 523 -13.87 -27.06 -0.59
CA ASP A 523 -12.44 -27.33 -0.63
C ASP A 523 -11.92 -27.81 0.75
N ILE A 524 -12.52 -28.89 1.25
CA ILE A 524 -12.22 -29.51 2.56
C ILE A 524 -11.82 -30.97 2.39
N ASP A 525 -11.10 -31.50 3.39
CA ASP A 525 -10.72 -32.92 3.41
C ASP A 525 -11.90 -33.86 3.66
N VAL A 526 -11.66 -35.15 3.46
CA VAL A 526 -12.65 -36.22 3.63
C VAL A 526 -13.22 -36.32 5.05
N TYR A 527 -12.39 -36.02 6.06
CA TYR A 527 -12.78 -36.12 7.47
C TYR A 527 -13.71 -34.97 7.85
N ARG A 528 -13.35 -33.75 7.48
CA ARG A 528 -14.16 -32.55 7.71
C ARG A 528 -15.50 -32.62 6.98
N SER A 529 -15.49 -33.09 5.73
CA SER A 529 -16.70 -33.30 4.96
C SER A 529 -17.63 -34.34 5.63
N ARG A 530 -17.08 -35.42 6.16
CA ARG A 530 -17.83 -36.44 6.90
C ARG A 530 -18.45 -35.89 8.18
N ASP A 531 -17.71 -35.08 8.93
CA ASP A 531 -18.20 -34.45 10.17
C ASP A 531 -19.37 -33.50 9.91
N ILE A 532 -19.31 -32.71 8.84
CA ILE A 532 -20.40 -31.82 8.43
C ILE A 532 -21.65 -32.64 8.06
N LEU A 533 -21.50 -33.69 7.24
CA LEU A 533 -22.62 -34.56 6.88
C LEU A 533 -23.25 -35.26 8.09
N ALA A 534 -22.42 -35.74 9.02
CA ALA A 534 -22.88 -36.36 10.26
C ALA A 534 -23.61 -35.36 11.18
N ASP A 535 -23.13 -34.11 11.25
CA ASP A 535 -23.78 -33.04 12.01
C ASP A 535 -25.16 -32.70 11.40
N MET A 536 -25.23 -32.53 10.10
CA MET A 536 -26.49 -32.24 9.41
C MET A 536 -27.50 -33.40 9.52
N GLN A 537 -27.02 -34.65 9.57
CA GLN A 537 -27.89 -35.80 9.85
C GLN A 537 -28.42 -35.79 11.30
N ARG A 538 -27.58 -35.51 12.30
CA ARG A 538 -28.01 -35.35 13.69
C ARG A 538 -29.06 -34.26 13.89
N ARG A 539 -28.95 -33.18 13.09
CA ARG A 539 -29.90 -32.07 13.07
C ARG A 539 -31.14 -32.36 12.23
N GLU A 540 -31.27 -33.56 11.65
CA GLU A 540 -32.36 -34.00 10.78
C GLU A 540 -32.54 -33.17 9.50
N LEU A 541 -31.49 -32.40 9.12
CA LEU A 541 -31.49 -31.59 7.90
C LEU A 541 -31.22 -32.43 6.66
N LEU A 542 -30.44 -33.50 6.80
CA LEU A 542 -30.14 -34.47 5.74
C LEU A 542 -30.49 -35.87 6.18
N ILE A 543 -30.87 -36.72 5.22
CA ILE A 543 -31.00 -38.17 5.38
C ILE A 543 -30.18 -38.89 4.33
N ARG A 544 -29.71 -40.09 4.64
CA ARG A 544 -29.06 -40.94 3.65
C ARG A 544 -30.11 -41.47 2.67
N THR A 545 -29.88 -41.29 1.37
CA THR A 545 -30.78 -41.70 0.30
C THR A 545 -30.28 -42.91 -0.51
N SER A 546 -29.03 -43.33 -0.27
CA SER A 546 -28.43 -44.51 -0.93
C SER A 546 -28.62 -45.78 -0.11
N GLU A 547 -28.70 -46.95 -0.79
CA GLU A 547 -28.64 -48.28 -0.18
C GLU A 547 -27.23 -48.59 0.38
N ALA A 548 -26.20 -47.96 -0.20
CA ALA A 548 -24.82 -48.12 0.27
C ALA A 548 -24.61 -47.50 1.65
N GLU A 549 -24.05 -48.26 2.58
CA GLU A 549 -23.77 -47.79 3.94
C GLU A 549 -22.41 -47.09 4.06
N ARG A 550 -21.46 -47.45 3.23
CA ARG A 550 -20.08 -46.91 3.25
C ARG A 550 -19.52 -46.76 1.85
N GLY A 551 -18.55 -45.85 1.71
CA GLY A 551 -17.79 -45.63 0.49
C GLY A 551 -18.33 -44.49 -0.41
N PRO A 552 -17.77 -44.32 -1.62
CA PRO A 552 -18.01 -43.14 -2.47
C PRO A 552 -19.41 -43.07 -3.07
N ARG A 553 -20.20 -44.14 -2.96
CA ARG A 553 -21.60 -44.21 -3.49
C ARG A 553 -22.66 -43.74 -2.49
N VAL A 554 -22.25 -43.36 -1.27
CA VAL A 554 -23.19 -42.83 -0.26
C VAL A 554 -23.67 -41.45 -0.69
N THR A 555 -25.00 -41.31 -0.76
CA THR A 555 -25.68 -40.05 -1.10
C THR A 555 -26.59 -39.60 0.02
N TYR A 556 -26.73 -38.29 0.16
CA TYR A 556 -27.61 -37.64 1.12
C TYR A 556 -28.60 -36.74 0.41
N GLY A 557 -29.82 -36.73 0.86
CA GLY A 557 -30.92 -35.89 0.37
C GLY A 557 -31.58 -35.11 1.51
N PRO A 558 -32.68 -34.39 1.20
CA PRO A 558 -33.39 -33.56 2.18
C PRO A 558 -33.94 -34.43 3.33
N GLY A 559 -33.67 -34.04 4.57
CA GLY A 559 -34.21 -34.63 5.77
C GLY A 559 -35.55 -34.02 6.22
N PRO A 560 -36.18 -34.53 7.28
CA PRO A 560 -37.45 -34.05 7.79
C PRO A 560 -37.49 -32.55 8.12
N ARG A 561 -36.35 -32.01 8.60
CA ARG A 561 -36.17 -30.60 8.94
C ARG A 561 -35.51 -29.77 7.83
N PHE A 562 -35.39 -30.32 6.64
CA PHE A 562 -34.83 -29.57 5.51
C PHE A 562 -35.70 -28.34 5.19
N PRO A 563 -35.16 -27.12 5.05
CA PRO A 563 -35.92 -25.91 4.84
C PRO A 563 -36.72 -25.97 3.52
N LYS A 564 -38.04 -26.00 3.63
CA LYS A 564 -38.95 -25.84 2.47
C LYS A 564 -38.76 -24.39 1.97
N SER A 565 -38.69 -24.23 0.65
CA SER A 565 -38.50 -22.93 0.00
C SER A 565 -39.54 -21.90 0.47
N GLY A 566 -39.11 -20.97 1.34
CA GLY A 566 -39.86 -19.78 1.67
C GLY A 566 -39.09 -18.58 1.14
N ARG A 567 -39.73 -17.70 0.37
CA ARG A 567 -39.21 -16.39 0.01
C ARG A 567 -38.67 -15.68 1.27
N PRO A 568 -37.52 -14.98 1.23
CA PRO A 568 -37.09 -14.15 2.34
C PRO A 568 -38.16 -13.07 2.55
N ALA A 569 -38.68 -12.97 3.77
CA ALA A 569 -39.51 -11.86 4.20
C ALA A 569 -38.68 -10.58 4.02
N LYS A 570 -39.26 -9.63 3.28
CA LYS A 570 -38.78 -8.25 3.26
C LYS A 570 -38.84 -7.69 4.69
N GLN A 571 -37.71 -7.34 5.23
CA GLN A 571 -37.56 -6.25 6.22
C GLN A 571 -36.48 -5.30 5.75
#